data_0f843aa70aac9d867fe7935b6c60c1be
#
_entry.id   0f843aa70aac9d867fe7935b6c60c1be
#
_cell.length_a   1.000
_cell.length_b   1.000
_cell.length_c   1.000
_cell.angle_alpha   90.00
_cell.angle_beta   90.00
_cell.angle_gamma   90.00
#
_symmetry.space_group_name_H-M   'P 1'
#
loop_
_entity.id
_entity.type
_entity.pdbx_description
1 polymer ?
#
loop_
_entity_poly.entity_id
_entity_poly.type
_entity_poly.pdbx_seq_one_letter_code
_entity_poly.pdbx_strand_id
1 'polypeptide(L)'
;MNKQFPKGFLWGGAVAANQVEGAYLTDGKGLSTSDLQPQGVFGPVQHRTEGDFGVKDVAIDFYHRYPEDMKLFAEMGFTVLRTSIAWTRIFPQGDELQPNEAGLAFYDRLFDEMAKYGITPLVTLSHYEMPYGIVKKHGGWGSRDTIGFFENYARTVFTRYKDKVKHWLTFNEINMSLHAPFTGVGLPEDSSKQEIYQAIHHQLVASAKAVKACHEIVPDGKIGNMLLGGMLYPLTCKPADMMETLQQNRDWLFFGDVQVRGAYPAYMQRFFKDRGMEIIITAEDKVALKETVDFISFSYYMTGCVTTDEEQNIQARANILNMVPNPYLQSSEWGWQIYPQGLRFLMYELYDRYPRSEERRVGKG
;
A
#
# COMPACT_ATOMS: atom_id res chain seq x y z
N MET A 1 -27.87 -7.38 22.28
CA MET A 1 -27.35 -6.59 21.15
C MET A 1 -27.27 -7.53 19.95
N ASN A 2 -27.86 -7.14 18.84
CA ASN A 2 -27.83 -7.94 17.62
C ASN A 2 -26.38 -7.95 17.09
N LYS A 3 -25.75 -9.12 17.02
CA LYS A 3 -24.34 -9.29 16.58
C LYS A 3 -24.22 -9.41 15.05
N GLN A 4 -25.04 -8.67 14.31
CA GLN A 4 -25.02 -8.67 12.86
C GLN A 4 -24.26 -7.45 12.35
N PHE A 5 -23.58 -7.62 11.22
CA PHE A 5 -22.95 -6.49 10.51
C PHE A 5 -24.02 -5.52 10.00
N PRO A 6 -23.70 -4.23 9.85
CA PRO A 6 -24.64 -3.24 9.34
C PRO A 6 -25.20 -3.63 7.98
N LYS A 7 -26.44 -3.23 7.68
CA LYS A 7 -27.01 -3.36 6.33
C LYS A 7 -26.13 -2.58 5.35
N GLY A 8 -25.77 -3.22 4.24
CA GLY A 8 -24.90 -2.61 3.23
C GLY A 8 -23.41 -2.77 3.52
N PHE A 9 -23.03 -3.59 4.52
CA PHE A 9 -21.64 -3.96 4.73
C PHE A 9 -21.08 -4.66 3.47
N LEU A 10 -19.92 -4.20 3.00
CA LEU A 10 -19.31 -4.73 1.78
C LEU A 10 -18.47 -5.96 2.09
N TRP A 11 -18.83 -7.09 1.50
CA TRP A 11 -18.12 -8.35 1.59
C TRP A 11 -17.37 -8.64 0.31
N GLY A 12 -16.11 -9.07 0.39
CA GLY A 12 -15.34 -9.37 -0.80
C GLY A 12 -13.91 -9.79 -0.51
N GLY A 13 -13.08 -9.64 -1.51
CA GLY A 13 -11.67 -9.99 -1.48
C GLY A 13 -10.80 -8.94 -2.14
N ALA A 14 -9.50 -9.25 -2.21
CA ALA A 14 -8.50 -8.38 -2.79
C ALA A 14 -7.58 -9.15 -3.73
N VAL A 15 -7.28 -8.53 -4.85
CA VAL A 15 -6.22 -8.90 -5.80
C VAL A 15 -5.38 -7.67 -6.12
N ALA A 16 -4.24 -7.85 -6.77
CA ALA A 16 -3.43 -6.73 -7.28
C ALA A 16 -2.98 -7.00 -8.72
N ALA A 17 -2.90 -5.96 -9.52
CA ALA A 17 -2.53 -6.03 -10.93
C ALA A 17 -1.26 -6.88 -11.14
N ASN A 18 -0.18 -6.58 -10.42
CA ASN A 18 1.08 -7.32 -10.53
C ASN A 18 1.02 -8.79 -10.11
N GLN A 19 0.00 -9.17 -9.35
CA GLN A 19 -0.14 -10.55 -8.86
C GLN A 19 -0.97 -11.41 -9.78
N VAL A 20 -1.95 -10.83 -10.49
CA VAL A 20 -2.98 -11.60 -11.20
C VAL A 20 -3.07 -11.32 -12.70
N GLU A 21 -2.77 -10.09 -13.15
CA GLU A 21 -3.07 -9.70 -14.53
C GLU A 21 -2.28 -10.48 -15.57
N GLY A 22 -0.97 -10.66 -15.38
CA GLY A 22 -0.10 -11.14 -16.44
C GLY A 22 -0.02 -10.13 -17.59
N ALA A 23 0.09 -10.61 -18.82
CA ALA A 23 0.12 -9.76 -20.04
C ALA A 23 1.11 -8.58 -19.90
N TYR A 24 2.30 -8.85 -19.37
CA TYR A 24 3.24 -7.86 -18.80
C TYR A 24 3.78 -6.82 -19.81
N LEU A 25 3.75 -7.13 -21.12
CA LEU A 25 4.11 -6.19 -22.20
C LEU A 25 2.95 -5.93 -23.17
N THR A 26 1.77 -6.49 -22.91
CA THR A 26 0.63 -6.36 -23.81
C THR A 26 0.11 -4.93 -23.80
N ASP A 27 -0.33 -4.47 -24.98
CA ASP A 27 -0.91 -3.15 -25.19
C ASP A 27 -0.02 -1.98 -24.73
N GLY A 28 1.31 -2.17 -24.87
CA GLY A 28 2.30 -1.13 -24.59
C GLY A 28 2.58 -0.91 -23.09
N LYS A 29 2.22 -1.84 -22.20
CA LYS A 29 2.61 -1.77 -20.80
C LYS A 29 4.12 -1.70 -20.64
N GLY A 30 4.62 -0.79 -19.81
CA GLY A 30 6.02 -0.71 -19.44
C GLY A 30 6.39 -1.64 -18.28
N LEU A 31 7.70 -1.75 -18.02
CA LEU A 31 8.20 -2.49 -16.85
C LEU A 31 8.02 -1.69 -15.56
N SER A 32 7.68 -2.39 -14.49
CA SER A 32 7.61 -1.87 -13.13
C SER A 32 8.73 -2.42 -12.25
N THR A 33 8.92 -1.86 -11.05
CA THR A 33 9.81 -2.43 -10.02
C THR A 33 9.44 -3.87 -9.69
N SER A 34 8.16 -4.21 -9.70
CA SER A 34 7.66 -5.57 -9.45
C SER A 34 8.11 -6.59 -10.51
N ASP A 35 8.22 -6.16 -11.77
CA ASP A 35 8.67 -7.02 -12.86
C ASP A 35 10.17 -7.36 -12.76
N LEU A 36 10.93 -6.56 -12.02
CA LEU A 36 12.35 -6.77 -11.76
C LEU A 36 12.65 -7.57 -10.49
N GLN A 37 11.62 -7.97 -9.75
CA GLN A 37 11.72 -8.81 -8.55
C GLN A 37 10.90 -10.09 -8.72
N PRO A 38 11.34 -11.03 -9.59
CA PRO A 38 10.57 -12.24 -9.88
C PRO A 38 10.40 -13.17 -8.68
N GLN A 39 11.26 -13.03 -7.65
CA GLN A 39 11.19 -13.79 -6.41
C GLN A 39 10.39 -13.08 -5.29
N GLY A 40 9.69 -11.98 -5.63
CA GLY A 40 8.90 -11.19 -4.68
C GLY A 40 9.63 -9.99 -4.09
N VAL A 41 8.94 -9.24 -3.24
CA VAL A 41 9.36 -7.91 -2.75
C VAL A 41 10.67 -7.88 -1.94
N PHE A 42 11.09 -9.01 -1.44
CA PHE A 42 12.38 -9.18 -0.74
C PHE A 42 13.41 -9.96 -1.58
N GLY A 43 13.03 -10.32 -2.81
CA GLY A 43 13.95 -10.96 -3.75
C GLY A 43 14.93 -9.96 -4.37
N PRO A 44 16.08 -10.44 -4.87
CA PRO A 44 17.04 -9.57 -5.52
C PRO A 44 16.46 -8.92 -6.77
N VAL A 45 16.87 -7.68 -7.02
CA VAL A 45 16.55 -6.99 -8.28
C VAL A 45 17.30 -7.67 -9.41
N GLN A 46 16.60 -8.05 -10.46
CA GLN A 46 17.15 -8.71 -11.64
C GLN A 46 16.91 -7.86 -12.87
N HIS A 47 17.98 -7.59 -13.63
CA HIS A 47 17.82 -7.01 -14.96
C HIS A 47 17.17 -8.04 -15.87
N ARG A 48 16.14 -7.62 -16.58
CA ARG A 48 15.45 -8.47 -17.55
C ARG A 48 15.96 -8.20 -18.95
N THR A 49 16.24 -9.28 -19.65
CA THR A 49 16.59 -9.28 -21.08
C THR A 49 15.46 -9.94 -21.89
N GLU A 50 15.50 -9.76 -23.21
CA GLU A 50 14.55 -10.43 -24.09
C GLU A 50 14.66 -11.97 -23.94
N GLY A 51 13.52 -12.61 -23.71
CA GLY A 51 13.44 -14.06 -23.46
C GLY A 51 13.45 -14.48 -22.00
N ASP A 52 13.73 -13.57 -21.06
CA ASP A 52 13.57 -13.86 -19.63
C ASP A 52 12.09 -14.02 -19.27
N PHE A 53 11.79 -15.08 -18.53
CA PHE A 53 10.44 -15.35 -18.04
C PHE A 53 10.32 -15.19 -16.53
N GLY A 54 9.27 -14.49 -16.09
CA GLY A 54 8.88 -14.38 -14.69
C GLY A 54 7.48 -14.91 -14.47
N VAL A 55 7.20 -15.45 -13.28
CA VAL A 55 5.86 -15.98 -12.94
C VAL A 55 4.75 -14.95 -13.10
N LYS A 56 5.05 -13.67 -12.91
CA LYS A 56 4.11 -12.55 -13.07
C LYS A 56 3.81 -12.18 -14.52
N ASP A 57 4.58 -12.68 -15.48
CA ASP A 57 4.40 -12.35 -16.91
C ASP A 57 3.09 -12.90 -17.45
N VAL A 58 2.67 -14.04 -16.92
CA VAL A 58 1.40 -14.69 -17.21
C VAL A 58 0.49 -14.66 -15.98
N ALA A 59 1.04 -14.85 -14.78
CA ALA A 59 0.29 -14.95 -13.52
C ALA A 59 -0.88 -15.95 -13.66
N ILE A 60 -2.13 -15.50 -13.42
CA ILE A 60 -3.33 -16.29 -13.72
C ILE A 60 -4.05 -15.81 -14.98
N ASP A 61 -3.37 -14.95 -15.76
CA ASP A 61 -3.89 -14.37 -17.00
C ASP A 61 -5.21 -13.61 -16.81
N PHE A 62 -5.36 -12.94 -15.69
CA PHE A 62 -6.56 -12.16 -15.36
C PHE A 62 -6.84 -11.08 -16.41
N TYR A 63 -5.82 -10.56 -17.09
CA TYR A 63 -5.97 -9.59 -18.18
C TYR A 63 -6.94 -10.06 -19.27
N HIS A 64 -6.93 -11.34 -19.60
CA HIS A 64 -7.83 -11.94 -20.60
C HIS A 64 -9.03 -12.64 -19.95
N ARG A 65 -8.87 -13.18 -18.73
CA ARG A 65 -9.84 -14.05 -18.08
C ARG A 65 -10.75 -13.36 -17.06
N TYR A 66 -10.58 -12.05 -16.82
CA TYR A 66 -11.40 -11.33 -15.84
C TYR A 66 -12.93 -11.54 -15.98
N PRO A 67 -13.53 -11.75 -17.18
CA PRO A 67 -14.98 -11.99 -17.25
C PRO A 67 -15.42 -13.29 -16.58
N GLU A 68 -14.59 -14.35 -16.68
CA GLU A 68 -14.83 -15.62 -16.00
C GLU A 68 -14.66 -15.48 -14.48
N ASP A 69 -13.59 -14.77 -14.09
CA ASP A 69 -13.26 -14.55 -12.68
C ASP A 69 -14.31 -13.67 -11.97
N MET A 70 -14.85 -12.65 -12.64
CA MET A 70 -15.93 -11.83 -12.08
C MET A 70 -17.19 -12.65 -11.81
N LYS A 71 -17.52 -13.60 -12.69
CA LYS A 71 -18.62 -14.52 -12.46
C LYS A 71 -18.40 -15.37 -11.22
N LEU A 72 -17.19 -15.92 -11.06
CA LEU A 72 -16.84 -16.74 -9.89
C LEU A 72 -16.89 -15.92 -8.59
N PHE A 73 -16.40 -14.68 -8.59
CA PHE A 73 -16.50 -13.79 -7.42
C PHE A 73 -17.96 -13.49 -7.07
N ALA A 74 -18.82 -13.29 -8.07
CA ALA A 74 -20.26 -13.12 -7.85
C ALA A 74 -20.91 -14.36 -7.24
N GLU A 75 -20.58 -15.55 -7.74
CA GLU A 75 -21.05 -16.84 -7.18
C GLU A 75 -20.57 -17.02 -5.71
N MET A 76 -19.40 -16.52 -5.36
CA MET A 76 -18.90 -16.49 -3.96
C MET A 76 -19.64 -15.46 -3.09
N GLY A 77 -20.48 -14.61 -3.67
CA GLY A 77 -21.24 -13.58 -2.94
C GLY A 77 -20.48 -12.28 -2.70
N PHE A 78 -19.46 -11.98 -3.51
CA PHE A 78 -18.73 -10.71 -3.39
C PHE A 78 -19.64 -9.52 -3.75
N THR A 79 -19.61 -8.50 -2.90
CA THR A 79 -20.25 -7.19 -3.15
C THR A 79 -19.22 -6.08 -3.36
N VAL A 80 -17.95 -6.37 -3.06
CA VAL A 80 -16.80 -5.52 -3.34
C VAL A 80 -15.63 -6.37 -3.79
N LEU A 81 -14.85 -5.87 -4.75
CA LEU A 81 -13.54 -6.42 -5.09
C LEU A 81 -12.52 -5.30 -5.05
N ARG A 82 -11.49 -5.49 -4.21
CA ARG A 82 -10.31 -4.64 -4.27
C ARG A 82 -9.39 -5.13 -5.36
N THR A 83 -8.97 -4.20 -6.23
CA THR A 83 -7.92 -4.43 -7.22
C THR A 83 -6.97 -3.22 -7.27
N SER A 84 -5.98 -3.25 -8.15
CA SER A 84 -5.13 -2.09 -8.43
C SER A 84 -5.12 -1.76 -9.92
N ILE A 85 -4.68 -0.56 -10.26
CA ILE A 85 -4.34 -0.18 -11.63
C ILE A 85 -2.81 -0.22 -11.73
N ALA A 86 -2.29 -0.98 -12.70
CA ALA A 86 -0.85 -0.93 -13.01
C ALA A 86 -0.51 0.43 -13.61
N TRP A 87 0.24 1.26 -12.87
CA TRP A 87 0.64 2.58 -13.35
C TRP A 87 1.31 2.50 -14.73
N THR A 88 2.12 1.47 -14.95
CA THR A 88 2.83 1.21 -16.22
C THR A 88 1.94 0.81 -17.40
N ARG A 89 0.66 0.45 -17.19
CA ARG A 89 -0.30 0.32 -18.29
C ARG A 89 -0.81 1.66 -18.77
N ILE A 90 -0.88 2.64 -17.87
CA ILE A 90 -1.41 3.97 -18.16
C ILE A 90 -0.28 4.91 -18.62
N PHE A 91 0.87 4.86 -17.97
CA PHE A 91 2.08 5.61 -18.30
C PHE A 91 3.26 4.63 -18.27
N PRO A 92 3.65 4.04 -19.43
CA PRO A 92 4.65 2.97 -19.50
C PRO A 92 6.01 3.31 -18.92
N GLN A 93 6.46 4.56 -19.04
CA GLN A 93 7.71 5.05 -18.44
C GLN A 93 7.44 5.84 -17.13
N GLY A 94 6.20 6.28 -16.93
CA GLY A 94 5.74 6.99 -15.75
C GLY A 94 5.78 8.52 -15.84
N ASP A 95 6.58 9.07 -16.75
CA ASP A 95 6.83 10.51 -16.94
C ASP A 95 6.23 11.07 -18.25
N GLU A 96 5.42 10.29 -18.96
CA GLU A 96 4.76 10.75 -20.19
C GLU A 96 3.68 11.78 -19.90
N LEU A 97 3.46 12.66 -20.87
CA LEU A 97 2.38 13.67 -20.81
C LEU A 97 1.02 13.10 -21.24
N GLN A 98 1.00 12.06 -22.06
CA GLN A 98 -0.22 11.45 -22.59
C GLN A 98 -0.31 10.01 -22.12
N PRO A 99 -1.49 9.58 -21.66
CA PRO A 99 -1.70 8.21 -21.21
C PRO A 99 -1.80 7.23 -22.38
N ASN A 100 -1.51 5.98 -22.10
CA ASN A 100 -1.74 4.88 -23.00
C ASN A 100 -3.23 4.51 -23.02
N GLU A 101 -3.92 4.81 -24.12
CA GLU A 101 -5.37 4.57 -24.26
C GLU A 101 -5.74 3.08 -24.17
N ALA A 102 -4.89 2.18 -24.66
CA ALA A 102 -5.15 0.73 -24.57
C ALA A 102 -5.20 0.25 -23.12
N GLY A 103 -4.30 0.78 -22.29
CA GLY A 103 -4.31 0.52 -20.85
C GLY A 103 -5.56 1.08 -20.15
N LEU A 104 -5.96 2.31 -20.48
CA LEU A 104 -7.20 2.89 -19.96
C LEU A 104 -8.43 2.06 -20.38
N ALA A 105 -8.52 1.64 -21.63
CA ALA A 105 -9.63 0.85 -22.15
C ALA A 105 -9.73 -0.54 -21.50
N PHE A 106 -8.62 -1.13 -21.08
CA PHE A 106 -8.66 -2.39 -20.33
C PHE A 106 -9.41 -2.23 -19.01
N TYR A 107 -9.07 -1.22 -18.20
CA TYR A 107 -9.75 -0.99 -16.91
C TYR A 107 -11.18 -0.51 -17.10
N ASP A 108 -11.53 0.18 -18.19
CA ASP A 108 -12.94 0.46 -18.53
C ASP A 108 -13.75 -0.83 -18.62
N ARG A 109 -13.24 -1.80 -19.40
CA ARG A 109 -13.90 -3.11 -19.58
C ARG A 109 -13.97 -3.90 -18.25
N LEU A 110 -12.92 -3.86 -17.45
CA LEU A 110 -12.90 -4.53 -16.15
C LEU A 110 -13.97 -3.98 -15.20
N PHE A 111 -14.05 -2.64 -15.07
CA PHE A 111 -15.03 -2.03 -14.18
C PHE A 111 -16.47 -2.19 -14.71
N ASP A 112 -16.67 -2.20 -16.02
CA ASP A 112 -17.98 -2.51 -16.62
C ASP A 112 -18.39 -3.96 -16.34
N GLU A 113 -17.44 -4.89 -16.36
CA GLU A 113 -17.71 -6.29 -16.00
C GLU A 113 -18.06 -6.44 -14.52
N MET A 114 -17.33 -5.77 -13.61
CA MET A 114 -17.69 -5.74 -12.18
C MET A 114 -19.12 -5.22 -11.96
N ALA A 115 -19.50 -4.15 -12.67
CA ALA A 115 -20.83 -3.55 -12.57
C ALA A 115 -21.95 -4.50 -12.97
N LYS A 116 -21.75 -5.37 -13.98
CA LYS A 116 -22.73 -6.40 -14.40
C LYS A 116 -23.14 -7.34 -13.26
N TYR A 117 -22.21 -7.61 -12.35
CA TYR A 117 -22.44 -8.50 -11.21
C TYR A 117 -22.74 -7.76 -9.91
N GLY A 118 -22.86 -6.43 -9.94
CA GLY A 118 -23.09 -5.61 -8.75
C GLY A 118 -21.90 -5.60 -7.77
N ILE A 119 -20.69 -5.88 -8.27
CA ILE A 119 -19.46 -5.85 -7.49
C ILE A 119 -18.88 -4.43 -7.50
N THR A 120 -18.80 -3.79 -6.34
CA THR A 120 -18.25 -2.44 -6.18
C THR A 120 -16.73 -2.48 -6.32
N PRO A 121 -16.09 -1.69 -7.20
CA PRO A 121 -14.65 -1.58 -7.26
C PRO A 121 -14.10 -0.75 -6.08
N LEU A 122 -13.06 -1.28 -5.41
CA LEU A 122 -12.17 -0.55 -4.51
C LEU A 122 -10.78 -0.58 -5.14
N VAL A 123 -10.28 0.56 -5.61
CA VAL A 123 -9.12 0.61 -6.50
C VAL A 123 -7.91 1.22 -5.82
N THR A 124 -6.81 0.49 -5.80
CA THR A 124 -5.49 0.97 -5.33
C THR A 124 -4.74 1.61 -6.50
N LEU A 125 -4.31 2.87 -6.35
CA LEU A 125 -3.54 3.59 -7.37
C LEU A 125 -2.16 2.96 -7.61
N SER A 126 -1.45 2.59 -6.55
CA SER A 126 -0.13 1.97 -6.67
C SER A 126 0.01 0.79 -5.72
N HIS A 127 0.27 -0.40 -6.28
CA HIS A 127 0.44 -1.63 -5.52
C HIS A 127 1.79 -2.28 -5.86
N TYR A 128 2.89 -1.70 -5.34
CA TYR A 128 4.26 -2.17 -5.56
C TYR A 128 4.72 -2.18 -7.04
N GLU A 129 4.13 -1.32 -7.87
CA GLU A 129 4.34 -1.27 -9.32
C GLU A 129 4.76 0.13 -9.78
N MET A 130 5.82 0.68 -9.18
CA MET A 130 6.39 1.92 -9.69
C MET A 130 6.96 1.70 -11.11
N PRO A 131 6.70 2.61 -12.08
CA PRO A 131 7.32 2.52 -13.39
C PRO A 131 8.85 2.52 -13.32
N TYR A 132 9.47 1.51 -13.91
CA TYR A 132 10.93 1.40 -13.90
C TYR A 132 11.60 2.55 -14.67
N GLY A 133 10.88 3.16 -15.61
CA GLY A 133 11.32 4.39 -16.27
C GLY A 133 11.61 5.52 -15.30
N ILE A 134 10.76 5.72 -14.28
CA ILE A 134 10.97 6.71 -13.21
C ILE A 134 12.21 6.35 -12.39
N VAL A 135 12.39 5.08 -12.03
CA VAL A 135 13.57 4.63 -11.29
C VAL A 135 14.85 4.94 -12.07
N LYS A 136 14.88 4.60 -13.36
CA LYS A 136 16.06 4.78 -14.22
C LYS A 136 16.40 6.24 -14.51
N LYS A 137 15.37 7.06 -14.77
CA LYS A 137 15.58 8.45 -15.23
C LYS A 137 15.66 9.43 -14.03
N HIS A 138 14.93 9.15 -12.97
CA HIS A 138 14.70 10.11 -11.88
C HIS A 138 15.14 9.60 -10.49
N GLY A 139 15.51 8.32 -10.35
CA GLY A 139 15.88 7.75 -9.05
C GLY A 139 14.67 7.48 -8.13
N GLY A 140 13.55 7.07 -8.71
CA GLY A 140 12.35 6.68 -7.96
C GLY A 140 11.73 7.85 -7.20
N TRP A 141 11.24 7.57 -5.99
CA TRP A 141 10.71 8.59 -5.07
C TRP A 141 11.81 9.45 -4.43
N GLY A 142 13.09 9.15 -4.66
CA GLY A 142 14.20 10.04 -4.30
C GLY A 142 14.08 11.40 -4.99
N SER A 143 13.55 11.44 -6.22
CA SER A 143 13.25 12.68 -6.91
C SER A 143 11.90 13.27 -6.49
N ARG A 144 11.88 14.57 -6.23
CA ARG A 144 10.66 15.32 -5.95
C ARG A 144 9.71 15.39 -7.16
N ASP A 145 10.24 15.30 -8.37
CA ASP A 145 9.44 15.33 -9.61
C ASP A 145 8.43 14.17 -9.69
N THR A 146 8.75 13.05 -9.04
CA THR A 146 7.87 11.88 -8.97
C THR A 146 6.51 12.19 -8.33
N ILE A 147 6.44 13.21 -7.46
CA ILE A 147 5.18 13.71 -6.92
C ILE A 147 4.26 14.18 -8.05
N GLY A 148 4.81 14.96 -9.00
CA GLY A 148 4.06 15.47 -10.15
C GLY A 148 3.63 14.36 -11.12
N PHE A 149 4.49 13.38 -11.36
CA PHE A 149 4.16 12.24 -12.22
C PHE A 149 3.03 11.39 -11.64
N PHE A 150 3.06 11.15 -10.34
CA PHE A 150 1.99 10.42 -9.66
C PHE A 150 0.68 11.22 -9.61
N GLU A 151 0.73 12.52 -9.39
CA GLU A 151 -0.46 13.39 -9.44
C GLU A 151 -1.10 13.36 -10.83
N ASN A 152 -0.29 13.44 -11.91
CA ASN A 152 -0.78 13.33 -13.29
C ASN A 152 -1.46 11.98 -13.55
N TYR A 153 -0.84 10.89 -13.11
CA TYR A 153 -1.43 9.55 -13.20
C TYR A 153 -2.75 9.47 -12.42
N ALA A 154 -2.78 9.91 -11.17
CA ALA A 154 -3.98 9.89 -10.34
C ALA A 154 -5.12 10.70 -10.97
N ARG A 155 -4.85 11.92 -11.43
CA ARG A 155 -5.84 12.76 -12.12
C ARG A 155 -6.39 12.11 -13.39
N THR A 156 -5.52 11.45 -14.16
CA THR A 156 -5.91 10.75 -15.38
C THR A 156 -6.91 9.63 -15.08
N VAL A 157 -6.59 8.75 -14.13
CA VAL A 157 -7.48 7.61 -13.81
C VAL A 157 -8.75 8.06 -13.09
N PHE A 158 -8.69 9.09 -12.24
CA PHE A 158 -9.89 9.67 -11.63
C PHE A 158 -10.82 10.26 -12.68
N THR A 159 -10.29 11.02 -13.62
CA THR A 159 -11.09 11.62 -14.72
C THR A 159 -11.75 10.55 -15.57
N ARG A 160 -11.00 9.48 -15.92
CA ARG A 160 -11.52 8.39 -16.76
C ARG A 160 -12.59 7.58 -16.04
N TYR A 161 -12.40 7.27 -14.76
CA TYR A 161 -13.25 6.30 -14.06
C TYR A 161 -14.17 6.92 -13.00
N LYS A 162 -14.32 8.25 -12.94
CA LYS A 162 -15.12 8.97 -11.93
C LYS A 162 -16.56 8.47 -11.78
N ASP A 163 -17.15 7.95 -12.87
CA ASP A 163 -18.52 7.44 -12.88
C ASP A 163 -18.62 5.95 -12.55
N LYS A 164 -17.50 5.22 -12.59
CA LYS A 164 -17.42 3.78 -12.36
C LYS A 164 -16.83 3.42 -10.99
N VAL A 165 -15.89 4.20 -10.48
CA VAL A 165 -15.15 3.91 -9.24
C VAL A 165 -15.33 5.06 -8.26
N LYS A 166 -15.81 4.73 -7.06
CA LYS A 166 -16.03 5.69 -5.96
C LYS A 166 -15.12 5.46 -4.76
N HIS A 167 -14.50 4.28 -4.66
CA HIS A 167 -13.62 3.92 -3.54
C HIS A 167 -12.19 3.71 -4.03
N TRP A 168 -11.27 4.47 -3.46
CA TRP A 168 -9.87 4.50 -3.87
C TRP A 168 -8.93 4.30 -2.68
N LEU A 169 -7.73 3.80 -2.96
CA LEU A 169 -6.60 3.74 -2.05
C LEU A 169 -5.38 4.34 -2.73
N THR A 170 -4.57 5.10 -2.02
CA THR A 170 -3.38 5.74 -2.61
C THR A 170 -2.29 4.72 -2.90
N PHE A 171 -1.70 4.14 -1.89
CA PHE A 171 -0.62 3.15 -1.96
C PHE A 171 -0.98 1.91 -1.16
N ASN A 172 -0.62 0.74 -1.68
CA ASN A 172 -0.70 -0.49 -0.90
C ASN A 172 0.41 -0.53 0.14
N GLU A 173 0.04 -0.81 1.39
CA GLU A 173 0.99 -1.03 2.49
C GLU A 173 2.17 -0.05 2.44
N ILE A 174 1.85 1.25 2.39
CA ILE A 174 2.83 2.33 2.23
C ILE A 174 3.99 2.24 3.23
N ASN A 175 3.75 1.67 4.42
CA ASN A 175 4.73 1.47 5.46
C ASN A 175 5.77 0.39 5.13
N MET A 176 5.52 -0.47 4.13
CA MET A 176 6.54 -1.40 3.61
C MET A 176 7.73 -0.70 2.93
N SER A 177 7.58 0.57 2.56
CA SER A 177 8.67 1.38 2.00
C SER A 177 9.92 1.47 2.88
N LEU A 178 9.78 1.28 4.20
CA LEU A 178 10.92 1.20 5.13
C LEU A 178 11.66 -0.15 5.09
N HIS A 179 11.00 -1.21 4.66
CA HIS A 179 11.49 -2.58 4.75
C HIS A 179 11.89 -3.16 3.39
N ALA A 180 11.33 -2.63 2.31
CA ALA A 180 11.63 -3.01 0.94
C ALA A 180 11.79 -1.73 0.08
N PRO A 181 12.91 -1.01 0.17
CA PRO A 181 13.09 0.30 -0.45
C PRO A 181 12.95 0.27 -1.97
N PHE A 182 13.46 -0.75 -2.64
CA PHE A 182 13.32 -0.84 -4.10
C PHE A 182 11.85 -1.01 -4.52
N THR A 183 11.13 -1.91 -3.88
CA THR A 183 9.69 -2.13 -4.17
C THR A 183 8.84 -0.91 -3.80
N GLY A 184 9.09 -0.33 -2.63
CA GLY A 184 8.24 0.73 -2.06
C GLY A 184 8.52 2.11 -2.63
N VAL A 185 9.79 2.47 -2.79
CA VAL A 185 10.21 3.82 -3.17
C VAL A 185 11.17 3.87 -4.37
N GLY A 186 11.50 2.75 -4.99
CA GLY A 186 12.37 2.68 -6.16
C GLY A 186 13.84 3.03 -5.87
N LEU A 187 14.27 2.90 -4.63
CA LEU A 187 15.65 3.13 -4.21
C LEU A 187 16.41 1.81 -4.06
N PRO A 188 17.74 1.80 -4.26
CA PRO A 188 18.58 0.65 -3.95
C PRO A 188 18.43 0.20 -2.49
N GLU A 189 18.62 -1.09 -2.23
CA GLU A 189 18.48 -1.67 -0.88
C GLU A 189 19.54 -1.15 0.12
N ASP A 190 20.68 -0.68 -0.39
CA ASP A 190 21.78 -0.08 0.39
C ASP A 190 21.66 1.43 0.59
N SER A 191 20.54 2.04 0.17
CA SER A 191 20.28 3.46 0.38
C SER A 191 20.28 3.82 1.87
N SER A 192 20.78 5.00 2.19
CA SER A 192 20.79 5.49 3.55
C SER A 192 19.37 5.68 4.12
N LYS A 193 19.22 5.59 5.43
CA LYS A 193 17.94 5.86 6.09
C LYS A 193 17.40 7.24 5.77
N GLN A 194 18.27 8.24 5.66
CA GLN A 194 17.84 9.59 5.28
C GLN A 194 17.23 9.65 3.88
N GLU A 195 17.85 9.00 2.89
CA GLU A 195 17.32 8.92 1.52
C GLU A 195 15.96 8.21 1.50
N ILE A 196 15.85 7.09 2.21
CA ILE A 196 14.60 6.33 2.31
C ILE A 196 13.49 7.20 2.94
N TYR A 197 13.75 7.88 4.06
CA TYR A 197 12.74 8.74 4.71
C TYR A 197 12.39 9.97 3.87
N GLN A 198 13.35 10.53 3.10
CA GLN A 198 13.06 11.60 2.16
C GLN A 198 12.17 11.12 1.01
N ALA A 199 12.43 9.94 0.46
CA ALA A 199 11.59 9.32 -0.57
C ALA A 199 10.18 9.02 -0.05
N ILE A 200 10.06 8.50 1.16
CA ILE A 200 8.77 8.30 1.86
C ILE A 200 8.04 9.64 2.04
N HIS A 201 8.75 10.71 2.37
CA HIS A 201 8.12 12.04 2.45
C HIS A 201 7.49 12.46 1.12
N HIS A 202 8.20 12.29 0.00
CA HIS A 202 7.66 12.58 -1.33
C HIS A 202 6.43 11.71 -1.64
N GLN A 203 6.45 10.43 -1.26
CA GLN A 203 5.32 9.52 -1.43
C GLN A 203 4.10 9.95 -0.59
N LEU A 204 4.30 10.41 0.65
CA LEU A 204 3.23 10.95 1.52
C LEU A 204 2.63 12.24 0.95
N VAL A 205 3.45 13.13 0.39
CA VAL A 205 2.97 14.33 -0.30
C VAL A 205 2.16 13.96 -1.55
N ALA A 206 2.64 13.00 -2.34
CA ALA A 206 1.92 12.49 -3.51
C ALA A 206 0.58 11.85 -3.12
N SER A 207 0.53 11.10 -2.00
CA SER A 207 -0.71 10.56 -1.45
C SER A 207 -1.71 11.68 -1.12
N ALA A 208 -1.28 12.74 -0.46
CA ALA A 208 -2.13 13.88 -0.12
C ALA A 208 -2.64 14.62 -1.37
N LYS A 209 -1.79 14.81 -2.39
CA LYS A 209 -2.21 15.39 -3.66
C LYS A 209 -3.22 14.52 -4.42
N ALA A 210 -3.07 13.19 -4.35
CA ALA A 210 -4.05 12.27 -4.91
C ALA A 210 -5.40 12.35 -4.15
N VAL A 211 -5.38 12.51 -2.83
CA VAL A 211 -6.61 12.76 -2.04
C VAL A 211 -7.33 14.01 -2.53
N LYS A 212 -6.61 15.12 -2.65
CA LYS A 212 -7.15 16.37 -3.19
C LYS A 212 -7.75 16.17 -4.59
N ALA A 213 -6.99 15.54 -5.50
CA ALA A 213 -7.44 15.28 -6.87
C ALA A 213 -8.71 14.40 -6.91
N CYS A 214 -8.80 13.40 -6.03
CA CYS A 214 -10.00 12.57 -5.91
C CYS A 214 -11.23 13.40 -5.54
N HIS A 215 -11.12 14.23 -4.51
CA HIS A 215 -12.23 15.09 -4.05
C HIS A 215 -12.64 16.15 -5.09
N GLU A 216 -11.69 16.64 -5.90
CA GLU A 216 -11.98 17.59 -6.99
C GLU A 216 -12.66 16.95 -8.19
N ILE A 217 -12.34 15.69 -8.51
CA ILE A 217 -12.70 15.06 -9.80
C ILE A 217 -13.82 14.03 -9.66
N VAL A 218 -13.85 13.26 -8.57
CA VAL A 218 -14.77 12.14 -8.39
C VAL A 218 -15.93 12.56 -7.47
N PRO A 219 -17.15 12.77 -7.99
CA PRO A 219 -18.30 13.09 -7.15
C PRO A 219 -18.54 11.99 -6.12
N ASP A 220 -18.66 12.35 -4.84
CA ASP A 220 -18.85 11.44 -3.71
C ASP A 220 -17.70 10.39 -3.56
N GLY A 221 -16.55 10.65 -4.20
CA GLY A 221 -15.38 9.79 -4.11
C GLY A 221 -14.84 9.71 -2.69
N LYS A 222 -14.40 8.51 -2.29
CA LYS A 222 -13.75 8.24 -1.02
C LYS A 222 -12.38 7.64 -1.28
N ILE A 223 -11.36 8.22 -0.68
CA ILE A 223 -9.99 7.77 -0.84
C ILE A 223 -9.33 7.52 0.52
N GLY A 224 -8.83 6.30 0.71
CA GLY A 224 -8.19 5.84 1.94
C GLY A 224 -6.69 5.64 1.82
N ASN A 225 -6.08 5.40 2.97
CA ASN A 225 -4.75 4.80 3.03
C ASN A 225 -4.85 3.28 3.15
N MET A 226 -3.70 2.61 2.99
CA MET A 226 -3.60 1.18 3.23
C MET A 226 -2.26 0.87 3.90
N LEU A 227 -2.34 0.25 5.06
CA LEU A 227 -1.19 -0.09 5.90
C LEU A 227 -1.01 -1.61 5.96
N LEU A 228 0.23 -2.10 6.01
CA LEU A 228 0.47 -3.41 6.59
C LEU A 228 0.25 -3.28 8.10
N GLY A 229 -0.77 -3.97 8.59
CA GLY A 229 -1.16 -3.95 9.99
C GLY A 229 -0.52 -5.11 10.74
N GLY A 230 0.36 -4.79 11.67
CA GLY A 230 0.96 -5.74 12.56
C GLY A 230 1.33 -5.01 13.84
N MET A 231 0.61 -5.28 14.91
CA MET A 231 1.02 -4.80 16.23
C MET A 231 2.07 -5.75 16.79
N LEU A 232 3.19 -5.17 17.19
CA LEU A 232 4.30 -5.89 17.81
C LEU A 232 4.13 -5.89 19.33
N TYR A 233 4.51 -7.00 19.97
CA TYR A 233 4.46 -7.17 21.40
C TYR A 233 5.88 -7.21 21.98
N PRO A 234 6.13 -6.72 23.19
CA PRO A 234 7.39 -6.96 23.87
C PRO A 234 7.54 -8.46 24.16
N LEU A 235 8.70 -9.04 23.87
CA LEU A 235 8.95 -10.45 24.19
C LEU A 235 8.92 -10.70 25.70
N THR A 236 9.42 -9.72 26.45
CA THR A 236 9.45 -9.77 27.92
C THR A 236 8.90 -8.46 28.50
N CYS A 237 8.64 -8.47 29.81
CA CYS A 237 8.27 -7.26 30.55
C CYS A 237 9.47 -6.37 30.91
N LYS A 238 10.67 -6.60 30.37
CA LYS A 238 11.82 -5.70 30.57
C LYS A 238 11.47 -4.30 30.05
N PRO A 239 11.75 -3.22 30.80
CA PRO A 239 11.50 -1.85 30.34
C PRO A 239 12.13 -1.54 28.98
N ALA A 240 13.33 -2.12 28.68
CA ALA A 240 13.99 -1.96 27.39
C ALA A 240 13.18 -2.57 26.24
N ASP A 241 12.65 -3.80 26.39
CA ASP A 241 11.81 -4.44 25.38
C ASP A 241 10.52 -3.65 25.15
N MET A 242 9.91 -3.11 26.22
CA MET A 242 8.73 -2.24 26.11
C MET A 242 9.02 -0.97 25.32
N MET A 243 10.15 -0.31 25.56
CA MET A 243 10.52 0.92 24.86
C MET A 243 10.85 0.66 23.39
N GLU A 244 11.57 -0.43 23.10
CA GLU A 244 11.89 -0.82 21.72
C GLU A 244 10.62 -1.19 20.94
N THR A 245 9.72 -1.93 21.56
CA THR A 245 8.41 -2.28 20.97
C THR A 245 7.60 -1.02 20.66
N LEU A 246 7.55 -0.05 21.55
CA LEU A 246 6.90 1.23 21.32
C LEU A 246 7.48 1.95 20.10
N GLN A 247 8.84 1.96 19.98
CA GLN A 247 9.52 2.62 18.87
C GLN A 247 9.19 1.91 17.54
N GLN A 248 9.31 0.60 17.48
CA GLN A 248 9.01 -0.16 16.28
C GLN A 248 7.54 -0.04 15.86
N ASN A 249 6.60 -0.06 16.79
CA ASN A 249 5.19 0.20 16.48
C ASN A 249 4.98 1.63 15.92
N ARG A 250 5.75 2.63 16.36
CA ARG A 250 5.72 3.99 15.79
C ARG A 250 6.23 4.03 14.36
N ASP A 251 7.26 3.25 14.03
CA ASP A 251 7.79 3.14 12.67
C ASP A 251 6.75 2.55 11.69
N TRP A 252 5.85 1.71 12.16
CA TRP A 252 4.73 1.19 11.39
C TRP A 252 3.58 2.18 11.25
N LEU A 253 3.27 2.94 12.29
CA LEU A 253 2.05 3.73 12.40
C LEU A 253 2.21 5.18 11.92
N PHE A 254 3.45 5.73 11.83
CA PHE A 254 3.62 7.14 11.49
C PHE A 254 3.08 7.50 10.10
N PHE A 255 3.08 6.58 9.17
CA PHE A 255 2.47 6.76 7.84
C PHE A 255 0.99 7.11 7.97
N GLY A 256 0.25 6.30 8.73
CA GLY A 256 -1.14 6.56 9.05
C GLY A 256 -1.32 7.87 9.80
N ASP A 257 -0.42 8.21 10.76
CA ASP A 257 -0.48 9.48 11.46
C ASP A 257 -0.39 10.67 10.50
N VAL A 258 0.54 10.63 9.53
CA VAL A 258 0.69 11.70 8.56
C VAL A 258 -0.52 11.79 7.64
N GLN A 259 -0.98 10.66 7.10
CA GLN A 259 -2.09 10.62 6.15
C GLN A 259 -3.45 10.98 6.77
N VAL A 260 -3.63 10.72 8.07
CA VAL A 260 -4.89 10.99 8.79
C VAL A 260 -4.89 12.34 9.48
N ARG A 261 -3.74 12.81 10.00
CA ARG A 261 -3.64 14.07 10.77
C ARG A 261 -3.12 15.24 9.95
N GLY A 262 -2.58 14.98 8.76
CA GLY A 262 -2.05 16.00 7.86
C GLY A 262 -0.76 16.65 8.33
N ALA A 263 0.00 15.99 9.20
CA ALA A 263 1.28 16.48 9.71
C ALA A 263 2.10 15.35 10.33
N TYR A 264 3.42 15.50 10.32
CA TYR A 264 4.30 14.60 11.05
C TYR A 264 4.06 14.69 12.56
N PRO A 265 3.90 13.57 13.27
CA PRO A 265 3.77 13.57 14.71
C PRO A 265 5.08 14.00 15.39
N ALA A 266 4.96 14.58 16.59
CA ALA A 266 6.12 15.10 17.36
C ALA A 266 7.19 14.03 17.61
N TYR A 267 6.80 12.77 17.79
CA TYR A 267 7.76 11.70 18.00
C TYR A 267 8.63 11.41 16.75
N MET A 268 8.11 11.63 15.53
CA MET A 268 8.92 11.50 14.31
C MET A 268 9.87 12.67 14.12
N GLN A 269 9.45 13.90 14.46
CA GLN A 269 10.35 15.06 14.44
C GLN A 269 11.53 14.84 15.38
N ARG A 270 11.26 14.30 16.58
CA ARG A 270 12.29 13.95 17.54
C ARG A 270 13.17 12.80 17.02
N PHE A 271 12.58 11.76 16.45
CA PHE A 271 13.28 10.62 15.85
C PHE A 271 14.32 11.08 14.80
N PHE A 272 13.94 11.98 13.90
CA PHE A 272 14.86 12.53 12.90
C PHE A 272 15.97 13.33 13.55
N LYS A 273 15.63 14.22 14.47
CA LYS A 273 16.61 15.06 15.19
C LYS A 273 17.62 14.21 15.96
N ASP A 274 17.18 13.23 16.73
CA ASP A 274 18.03 12.38 17.57
C ASP A 274 19.00 11.52 16.74
N ARG A 275 18.70 11.31 15.44
CA ARG A 275 19.52 10.57 14.48
C ARG A 275 20.28 11.44 13.48
N GLY A 276 20.22 12.76 13.64
CA GLY A 276 20.87 13.71 12.72
C GLY A 276 20.33 13.65 11.29
N MET A 277 19.07 13.21 11.10
CA MET A 277 18.43 13.19 9.81
C MET A 277 17.71 14.51 9.51
N GLU A 278 17.98 15.09 8.35
CA GLU A 278 17.30 16.29 7.86
C GLU A 278 16.37 15.91 6.70
N ILE A 279 15.09 15.85 6.98
CA ILE A 279 14.07 15.64 5.95
C ILE A 279 13.59 16.99 5.44
N ILE A 280 13.76 17.23 4.14
CA ILE A 280 13.34 18.46 3.50
C ILE A 280 11.83 18.46 3.35
N ILE A 281 11.15 19.26 4.16
CA ILE A 281 9.69 19.46 4.16
C ILE A 281 9.40 20.92 3.85
N THR A 282 8.96 21.22 2.63
CA THR A 282 8.70 22.59 2.19
C THR A 282 7.40 23.17 2.82
N ALA A 283 7.20 24.48 2.65
CA ALA A 283 5.94 25.09 3.06
C ALA A 283 4.74 24.54 2.27
N GLU A 284 4.94 24.26 0.98
CA GLU A 284 3.93 23.67 0.10
C GLU A 284 3.57 22.24 0.52
N ASP A 285 4.56 21.45 0.96
CA ASP A 285 4.31 20.10 1.47
C ASP A 285 3.43 20.13 2.71
N LYS A 286 3.69 21.06 3.64
CA LYS A 286 2.88 21.24 4.84
C LYS A 286 1.43 21.62 4.52
N VAL A 287 1.22 22.34 3.43
CA VAL A 287 -0.12 22.67 2.92
C VAL A 287 -0.75 21.43 2.28
N ALA A 288 -0.02 20.74 1.38
CA ALA A 288 -0.51 19.56 0.69
C ALA A 288 -0.91 18.44 1.66
N LEU A 289 -0.10 18.17 2.68
CA LEU A 289 -0.37 17.13 3.68
C LEU A 289 -1.69 17.35 4.47
N LYS A 290 -2.30 18.54 4.43
CA LYS A 290 -3.61 18.80 5.04
C LYS A 290 -4.77 18.09 4.34
N GLU A 291 -4.56 17.64 3.11
CA GLU A 291 -5.51 16.82 2.37
C GLU A 291 -5.43 15.38 2.91
N THR A 292 -6.26 15.07 3.88
CA THR A 292 -6.24 13.82 4.64
C THR A 292 -7.20 12.79 4.08
N VAL A 293 -6.85 11.51 4.21
CA VAL A 293 -7.66 10.38 3.73
C VAL A 293 -9.03 10.29 4.40
N ASP A 294 -10.04 9.76 3.68
CA ASP A 294 -11.40 9.61 4.17
C ASP A 294 -11.57 8.42 5.12
N PHE A 295 -10.83 7.35 4.90
CA PHE A 295 -10.91 6.13 5.69
C PHE A 295 -9.54 5.46 5.81
N ILE A 296 -9.43 4.54 6.78
CA ILE A 296 -8.22 3.76 7.02
C ILE A 296 -8.50 2.33 6.61
N SER A 297 -7.57 1.73 5.87
CA SER A 297 -7.55 0.31 5.58
C SER A 297 -6.21 -0.32 5.95
N PHE A 298 -6.22 -1.62 6.16
CA PHE A 298 -5.02 -2.36 6.51
C PHE A 298 -5.11 -3.82 6.10
N SER A 299 -3.95 -4.44 5.87
CA SER A 299 -3.79 -5.89 5.82
C SER A 299 -3.43 -6.40 7.21
N TYR A 300 -4.00 -7.53 7.62
CA TYR A 300 -3.58 -8.22 8.82
C TYR A 300 -3.30 -9.68 8.51
N TYR A 301 -2.05 -10.10 8.65
CA TYR A 301 -1.63 -11.48 8.38
C TYR A 301 -1.06 -12.14 9.63
N MET A 302 -0.27 -11.41 10.39
CA MET A 302 0.53 -11.95 11.49
C MET A 302 0.88 -10.87 12.50
N THR A 303 1.48 -11.32 13.60
CA THR A 303 2.11 -10.49 14.63
C THR A 303 3.48 -11.08 14.99
N GLY A 304 4.22 -10.42 15.84
CA GLY A 304 5.50 -10.89 16.35
C GLY A 304 5.90 -10.17 17.62
N CYS A 305 7.02 -10.57 18.19
CA CYS A 305 7.60 -9.94 19.36
C CYS A 305 8.87 -9.13 19.01
N VAL A 306 9.16 -8.19 19.88
CA VAL A 306 10.37 -7.36 19.85
C VAL A 306 11.15 -7.58 21.15
N THR A 307 12.45 -7.71 21.05
CA THR A 307 13.35 -7.80 22.21
C THR A 307 14.62 -7.01 21.96
N THR A 308 15.26 -6.59 23.05
CA THR A 308 16.61 -6.00 23.07
C THR A 308 17.73 -7.05 23.25
N ASP A 309 17.35 -8.32 23.28
CA ASP A 309 18.29 -9.45 23.34
C ASP A 309 18.86 -9.72 21.94
N GLU A 310 20.15 -9.47 21.77
CA GLU A 310 20.83 -9.59 20.47
C GLU A 310 20.83 -11.01 19.91
N GLU A 311 20.97 -12.02 20.77
CA GLU A 311 21.00 -13.42 20.34
C GLU A 311 19.65 -13.85 19.76
N GLN A 312 18.55 -13.50 20.41
CA GLN A 312 17.19 -13.78 19.93
C GLN A 312 16.86 -12.98 18.67
N ASN A 313 17.33 -11.73 18.55
CA ASN A 313 17.17 -10.93 17.33
C ASN A 313 17.93 -11.52 16.13
N ILE A 314 19.11 -12.11 16.35
CA ILE A 314 19.87 -12.79 15.28
C ILE A 314 19.09 -14.00 14.76
N GLN A 315 18.51 -14.79 15.65
CA GLN A 315 17.66 -15.94 15.26
C GLN A 315 16.43 -15.52 14.48
N ALA A 316 15.82 -14.39 14.84
CA ALA A 316 14.64 -13.85 14.17
C ALA A 316 14.90 -13.35 12.73
N ARG A 317 16.13 -13.01 12.38
CA ARG A 317 16.50 -12.57 11.02
C ARG A 317 16.17 -13.58 9.91
N ALA A 318 15.82 -14.78 10.27
CA ALA A 318 15.39 -15.81 9.34
C ALA A 318 13.95 -15.62 8.82
N ASN A 319 13.13 -14.76 9.42
CA ASN A 319 11.79 -14.48 8.95
C ASN A 319 11.71 -13.15 8.15
N ILE A 320 10.67 -13.04 7.33
CA ILE A 320 10.48 -11.95 6.35
C ILE A 320 10.54 -10.53 6.98
N LEU A 321 10.10 -10.38 8.23
CA LEU A 321 10.00 -9.07 8.90
C LEU A 321 10.95 -8.93 10.10
N ASN A 322 11.91 -9.84 10.26
CA ASN A 322 12.88 -9.84 11.37
C ASN A 322 12.22 -9.74 12.76
N MET A 323 11.06 -10.40 12.92
CA MET A 323 10.35 -10.43 14.20
C MET A 323 10.71 -11.69 14.99
N VAL A 324 10.76 -11.57 16.30
CA VAL A 324 10.89 -12.71 17.19
C VAL A 324 9.54 -13.39 17.34
N PRO A 325 9.47 -14.74 17.25
CA PRO A 325 8.22 -15.46 17.47
C PRO A 325 7.67 -15.23 18.88
N ASN A 326 6.37 -15.02 18.98
CA ASN A 326 5.68 -14.98 20.25
C ASN A 326 5.57 -16.42 20.80
N PRO A 327 6.09 -16.71 22.00
CA PRO A 327 6.15 -18.07 22.53
C PRO A 327 4.78 -18.69 22.84
N TYR A 328 3.72 -17.89 22.82
CA TYR A 328 2.35 -18.33 23.10
C TYR A 328 1.50 -18.59 21.83
N LEU A 329 2.10 -18.41 20.63
CA LEU A 329 1.39 -18.55 19.37
C LEU A 329 2.03 -19.64 18.49
N GLN A 330 1.18 -20.35 17.74
CA GLN A 330 1.63 -21.25 16.70
C GLN A 330 1.98 -20.46 15.43
N SER A 331 2.86 -21.02 14.62
CA SER A 331 3.22 -20.48 13.32
C SER A 331 2.72 -21.37 12.19
N SER A 332 2.40 -20.76 11.04
CA SER A 332 2.20 -21.45 9.77
C SER A 332 3.54 -22.03 9.26
N GLU A 333 3.50 -22.79 8.17
CA GLU A 333 4.69 -23.29 7.46
C GLU A 333 5.61 -22.16 6.97
N TRP A 334 5.09 -20.95 6.77
CA TRP A 334 5.83 -19.73 6.42
C TRP A 334 6.47 -19.01 7.61
N GLY A 335 6.30 -19.56 8.83
CA GLY A 335 6.75 -18.88 10.06
C GLY A 335 5.84 -17.73 10.52
N TRP A 336 4.70 -17.52 9.89
CA TRP A 336 3.76 -16.47 10.27
C TRP A 336 2.89 -16.92 11.43
N GLN A 337 2.85 -16.10 12.48
CA GLN A 337 2.15 -16.46 13.69
C GLN A 337 0.64 -16.31 13.54
N ILE A 338 -0.08 -17.35 13.93
CA ILE A 338 -1.55 -17.45 13.82
C ILE A 338 -2.17 -16.80 15.05
N TYR A 339 -2.75 -15.60 14.87
CA TYR A 339 -3.38 -14.85 15.97
C TYR A 339 -4.65 -14.13 15.49
N PRO A 340 -5.81 -14.80 15.38
CA PRO A 340 -7.05 -14.19 14.91
C PRO A 340 -7.53 -13.01 15.78
N GLN A 341 -7.35 -13.08 17.10
CA GLN A 341 -7.72 -11.98 18.01
C GLN A 341 -6.86 -10.71 17.80
N GLY A 342 -5.70 -10.84 17.19
CA GLY A 342 -4.83 -9.72 16.84
C GLY A 342 -5.46 -8.76 15.85
N LEU A 343 -6.33 -9.24 14.95
CA LEU A 343 -7.14 -8.38 14.10
C LEU A 343 -8.01 -7.44 14.94
N ARG A 344 -8.69 -7.95 15.95
CA ARG A 344 -9.52 -7.14 16.85
C ARG A 344 -8.68 -6.17 17.67
N PHE A 345 -7.50 -6.61 18.14
CA PHE A 345 -6.58 -5.74 18.87
C PHE A 345 -6.10 -4.57 18.00
N LEU A 346 -5.65 -4.84 16.76
CA LEU A 346 -5.26 -3.80 15.81
C LEU A 346 -6.41 -2.83 15.51
N MET A 347 -7.64 -3.33 15.35
CA MET A 347 -8.80 -2.48 15.10
C MET A 347 -9.05 -1.52 16.29
N TYR A 348 -8.91 -1.95 17.53
CA TYR A 348 -9.02 -1.07 18.70
C TYR A 348 -7.90 -0.02 18.71
N GLU A 349 -6.64 -0.43 18.48
CA GLU A 349 -5.50 0.51 18.41
C GLU A 349 -5.71 1.59 17.36
N LEU A 350 -6.15 1.23 16.16
CA LEU A 350 -6.42 2.19 15.09
C LEU A 350 -7.63 3.07 15.41
N TYR A 351 -8.69 2.50 15.98
CA TYR A 351 -9.90 3.23 16.37
C TYR A 351 -9.61 4.29 17.44
N ASP A 352 -8.86 3.91 18.48
CA ASP A 352 -8.49 4.83 19.56
C ASP A 352 -7.48 5.88 19.10
N ARG A 353 -6.58 5.50 18.18
CA ARG A 353 -5.55 6.40 17.63
C ARG A 353 -6.13 7.47 16.71
N TYR A 354 -7.15 7.14 15.92
CA TYR A 354 -7.71 8.00 14.88
C TYR A 354 -9.22 8.22 15.06
N PRO A 355 -9.65 8.90 16.12
CA PRO A 355 -11.07 9.13 16.37
C PRO A 355 -11.66 10.05 15.29
N ARG A 356 -12.47 9.49 14.38
CA ARG A 356 -13.22 10.23 13.37
C ARG A 356 -14.71 10.19 13.64
N SER A 357 -15.43 11.24 13.26
CA SER A 357 -16.87 11.37 13.52
C SER A 357 -17.71 10.29 12.80
N GLU A 358 -17.23 9.76 11.69
CA GLU A 358 -17.92 8.71 10.92
C GLU A 358 -17.73 7.31 11.52
N GLU A 359 -16.60 7.05 12.13
CA GLU A 359 -16.35 5.81 12.89
C GLU A 359 -17.31 5.65 14.07
N ARG A 360 -17.75 6.78 14.67
CA ARG A 360 -18.75 6.80 15.74
C ARG A 360 -20.15 6.37 15.27
N ARG A 361 -20.45 6.44 13.97
CA ARG A 361 -21.74 5.99 13.44
C ARG A 361 -21.83 4.48 13.28
N VAL A 362 -20.70 3.81 13.03
CA VAL A 362 -20.63 2.34 12.92
C VAL A 362 -20.74 1.69 14.31
N GLY A 363 -20.27 2.35 15.36
CA GLY A 363 -20.32 1.86 16.75
C GLY A 363 -21.60 2.18 17.52
N LYS A 364 -22.55 2.92 16.93
CA LYS A 364 -23.82 3.32 17.56
C LYS A 364 -25.06 2.67 16.95
N GLY A 365 -24.88 1.61 16.14
CA GLY A 365 -25.98 0.79 15.65
C GLY A 365 -26.22 -0.42 16.53
#